data_d63b99bd573d9ee04e48d8bd05e6046b
#
_entry.id   d63b99bd573d9ee04e48d8bd05e6046b
#
_cell.length_a   1.000
_cell.length_b   1.000
_cell.length_c   1.000
_cell.angle_alpha   90.00
_cell.angle_beta   90.00
_cell.angle_gamma   90.00
#
_symmetry.space_group_name_H-M   'P 1'
#
loop_
_entity.id
_entity.type
_entity.pdbx_description
1 polymer ?
#
loop_
_entity_poly.entity_id
_entity_poly.type
_entity_poly.pdbx_seq_one_letter_code
_entity_poly.pdbx_strand_id
1 'polypeptide(L)'
;GGAGSVEVKPGQLDTHYGLWSSGHTGDARVIGIPSGRELLRIPCFVPDALIGWGLTNESKAVMGTKADGSLEYTVADTHHIHASYKDGIYDGKYAWINDKINARLARFRLDYMVCDKITKIPNIQGFHGIFPDKRDPVDPAINYTTRVFCGQEFHVPMPNKGKDLEDPTKYHCLFTCVDAETMDVRWQARIDGNCDLVATSFDGKLAASNQYNTENGVHFAEMMSAERDACLFFNIARIEQAIKDGKATTIGDSKVPVVDCTVEANKDPK
;
A
#
# COMPACT_ATOMS: atom_id res chain seq x y z
N GLY A 1 13.24 28.52 26.45
CA GLY A 1 13.99 27.76 25.47
C GLY A 1 13.83 28.44 24.11
N GLY A 2 14.91 28.96 23.56
CA GLY A 2 14.91 29.52 22.20
C GLY A 2 14.61 28.42 21.18
N ALA A 3 13.78 28.71 20.19
CA ALA A 3 13.60 27.83 19.05
C ALA A 3 14.99 27.60 18.41
N GLY A 4 15.40 26.33 18.29
CA GLY A 4 16.65 25.97 17.62
C GLY A 4 16.64 26.54 16.20
N SER A 5 17.80 27.00 15.70
CA SER A 5 17.91 27.45 14.33
C SER A 5 17.61 26.29 13.38
N VAL A 6 16.71 26.51 12.43
CA VAL A 6 16.44 25.59 11.30
C VAL A 6 17.39 25.81 10.14
N GLU A 7 18.31 26.79 10.29
CA GLU A 7 19.30 27.09 9.27
C GLU A 7 20.35 25.98 9.18
N VAL A 8 20.59 25.50 7.97
CA VAL A 8 21.72 24.64 7.63
C VAL A 8 22.60 25.42 6.64
N LYS A 9 23.80 25.79 7.07
CA LYS A 9 24.71 26.60 6.27
C LYS A 9 25.22 25.84 5.04
N PRO A 10 25.68 26.55 3.99
CA PRO A 10 26.33 25.91 2.86
C PRO A 10 27.46 24.99 3.30
N GLY A 11 27.52 23.78 2.74
CA GLY A 11 28.51 22.75 3.08
C GLY A 11 28.18 21.93 4.34
N GLN A 12 27.12 22.26 5.09
CA GLN A 12 26.66 21.47 6.19
C GLN A 12 25.54 20.51 5.75
N LEU A 13 25.47 19.35 6.41
CA LEU A 13 24.41 18.37 6.21
C LEU A 13 23.26 18.60 7.20
N ASP A 14 22.05 18.23 6.79
CA ASP A 14 20.94 18.07 7.69
C ASP A 14 21.21 16.92 8.68
N THR A 15 20.70 17.02 9.89
CA THR A 15 20.91 15.98 10.93
C THR A 15 20.08 14.74 10.70
N HIS A 16 18.95 14.89 10.02
CA HIS A 16 18.01 13.82 9.68
C HIS A 16 17.43 14.06 8.30
N TYR A 17 16.76 13.05 7.77
CA TYR A 17 15.90 13.19 6.59
C TYR A 17 14.57 12.47 6.81
N GLY A 18 13.55 12.93 6.09
CA GLY A 18 12.25 12.29 6.01
C GLY A 18 11.90 11.93 4.59
N LEU A 19 11.01 10.96 4.43
CA LEU A 19 10.45 10.56 3.16
C LEU A 19 9.04 11.13 3.01
N TRP A 20 8.75 11.73 1.86
CA TRP A 20 7.47 12.34 1.51
C TRP A 20 6.92 11.75 0.22
N SER A 21 5.60 11.54 0.18
CA SER A 21 4.87 11.30 -1.05
C SER A 21 4.62 12.62 -1.78
N SER A 22 4.51 12.58 -3.10
CA SER A 22 4.45 13.77 -3.94
C SER A 22 3.10 13.98 -4.67
N GLY A 23 2.09 13.13 -4.39
CA GLY A 23 0.81 13.18 -5.09
C GLY A 23 0.94 12.81 -6.57
N HIS A 24 0.41 13.64 -7.45
CA HIS A 24 0.33 13.35 -8.89
C HIS A 24 1.66 13.35 -9.64
N THR A 25 2.76 13.83 -9.06
CA THR A 25 4.07 13.66 -9.68
C THR A 25 4.60 12.24 -9.59
N GLY A 26 3.98 11.38 -8.75
CA GLY A 26 4.20 9.94 -8.73
C GLY A 26 5.60 9.52 -8.32
N ASP A 27 6.23 10.32 -7.46
CA ASP A 27 7.59 10.10 -6.94
C ASP A 27 7.61 10.13 -5.40
N ALA A 28 8.73 9.78 -4.82
CA ALA A 28 9.03 10.03 -3.41
C ALA A 28 10.10 11.11 -3.29
N ARG A 29 10.04 11.88 -2.20
CA ARG A 29 11.00 12.95 -1.92
C ARG A 29 11.71 12.71 -0.63
N VAL A 30 13.01 12.95 -0.64
CA VAL A 30 13.86 12.94 0.54
C VAL A 30 14.05 14.40 0.97
N ILE A 31 13.54 14.74 2.14
CA ILE A 31 13.57 16.11 2.67
C ILE A 31 14.50 16.16 3.86
N GLY A 32 15.44 17.11 3.85
CA GLY A 32 16.37 17.34 4.95
C GLY A 32 15.70 17.99 6.15
N ILE A 33 16.09 17.57 7.34
CA ILE A 33 15.59 18.07 8.62
C ILE A 33 16.79 18.54 9.45
N PRO A 34 16.85 19.82 9.86
CA PRO A 34 15.75 20.78 9.98
C PRO A 34 15.54 21.73 8.78
N SER A 35 16.33 21.67 7.72
CA SER A 35 16.33 22.72 6.67
C SER A 35 15.05 22.76 5.81
N GLY A 36 14.32 21.66 5.71
CA GLY A 36 13.18 21.52 4.78
C GLY A 36 13.59 21.43 3.29
N ARG A 37 14.89 21.30 2.99
CA ARG A 37 15.36 21.20 1.60
C ARG A 37 15.00 19.86 0.99
N GLU A 38 14.59 19.85 -0.29
CA GLU A 38 14.56 18.62 -1.08
C GLU A 38 16.01 18.20 -1.35
N LEU A 39 16.41 17.06 -0.79
CA LEU A 39 17.75 16.49 -0.96
C LEU A 39 17.80 15.57 -2.18
N LEU A 40 16.72 14.85 -2.44
CA LEU A 40 16.62 13.92 -3.54
C LEU A 40 15.16 13.70 -3.92
N ARG A 41 14.92 13.52 -5.22
CA ARG A 41 13.67 13.01 -5.76
C ARG A 41 13.90 11.60 -6.32
N ILE A 42 13.08 10.65 -5.89
CA ILE A 42 13.15 9.25 -6.33
C ILE A 42 11.90 8.98 -7.18
N PRO A 43 12.01 8.94 -8.53
CA PRO A 43 10.88 8.66 -9.38
C PRO A 43 10.46 7.19 -9.25
N CYS A 44 9.17 6.93 -9.38
CA CYS A 44 8.66 5.56 -9.37
C CYS A 44 7.52 5.33 -10.38
N PHE A 45 6.40 6.01 -10.27
CA PHE A 45 5.21 5.68 -11.06
C PHE A 45 5.06 6.51 -12.34
N VAL A 46 5.68 7.68 -12.39
CA VAL A 46 5.60 8.61 -13.53
C VAL A 46 6.97 8.72 -14.18
N PRO A 47 7.06 8.72 -15.53
CA PRO A 47 8.33 8.90 -16.22
C PRO A 47 9.01 10.22 -15.89
N ASP A 48 10.33 10.21 -15.79
CA ASP A 48 11.15 11.39 -15.58
C ASP A 48 12.28 11.47 -16.62
N ALA A 49 12.09 12.34 -17.60
CA ALA A 49 13.02 12.47 -18.71
C ALA A 49 14.40 13.04 -18.30
N LEU A 50 14.49 13.81 -17.20
CA LEU A 50 15.75 14.41 -16.74
C LEU A 50 16.77 13.35 -16.28
N ILE A 51 16.29 12.23 -15.77
CA ILE A 51 17.14 11.14 -15.27
C ILE A 51 16.96 9.84 -16.05
N GLY A 52 16.16 9.85 -17.13
CA GLY A 52 15.91 8.68 -17.98
C GLY A 52 14.94 7.64 -17.39
N TRP A 53 14.26 7.94 -16.29
CA TRP A 53 13.29 7.02 -15.69
C TRP A 53 12.06 6.83 -16.60
N GLY A 54 11.72 5.58 -16.90
CA GLY A 54 10.67 5.24 -17.87
C GLY A 54 11.13 5.30 -19.32
N LEU A 55 12.39 5.66 -19.60
CA LEU A 55 12.96 5.73 -20.94
C LEU A 55 13.98 4.62 -21.20
N THR A 56 14.70 4.16 -20.18
CA THR A 56 15.62 3.02 -20.29
C THR A 56 14.90 1.69 -20.16
N ASN A 57 15.49 0.60 -20.67
CA ASN A 57 14.91 -0.74 -20.57
C ASN A 57 14.77 -1.18 -19.11
N GLU A 58 15.75 -0.86 -18.27
CA GLU A 58 15.77 -1.20 -16.85
C GLU A 58 14.61 -0.53 -16.11
N SER A 59 14.43 0.78 -16.28
CA SER A 59 13.34 1.51 -15.65
C SER A 59 11.96 1.10 -16.17
N LYS A 60 11.85 0.81 -17.47
CA LYS A 60 10.61 0.26 -18.06
C LYS A 60 10.26 -1.12 -17.49
N ALA A 61 11.26 -1.97 -17.24
CA ALA A 61 11.04 -3.28 -16.62
C ALA A 61 10.49 -3.16 -15.20
N VAL A 62 10.88 -2.12 -14.44
CA VAL A 62 10.33 -1.83 -13.11
C VAL A 62 8.92 -1.25 -13.20
N MET A 63 8.69 -0.30 -14.10
CA MET A 63 7.42 0.41 -14.24
C MET A 63 6.29 -0.43 -14.86
N GLY A 64 6.65 -1.43 -15.67
CA GLY A 64 5.71 -2.24 -16.44
C GLY A 64 5.41 -1.65 -17.83
N THR A 65 5.32 -2.53 -18.83
CA THR A 65 5.06 -2.16 -20.22
C THR A 65 3.94 -2.99 -20.83
N LYS A 66 3.29 -2.40 -21.82
CA LYS A 66 2.36 -3.09 -22.72
C LYS A 66 3.13 -3.94 -23.73
N ALA A 67 2.40 -4.73 -24.51
CA ALA A 67 2.97 -5.59 -25.56
C ALA A 67 3.75 -4.82 -26.64
N ASP A 68 3.41 -3.56 -26.88
CA ASP A 68 4.10 -2.68 -27.83
C ASP A 68 5.36 -2.00 -27.26
N GLY A 69 5.70 -2.27 -26.00
CA GLY A 69 6.86 -1.70 -25.31
C GLY A 69 6.64 -0.29 -24.75
N SER A 70 5.44 0.29 -24.90
CA SER A 70 5.08 1.53 -24.22
C SER A 70 4.81 1.26 -22.72
N LEU A 71 4.95 2.28 -21.87
CA LEU A 71 4.60 2.16 -20.46
C LEU A 71 3.12 1.83 -20.28
N GLU A 72 2.81 0.95 -19.34
CA GLU A 72 1.42 0.61 -19.02
C GLU A 72 0.68 1.79 -18.42
N TYR A 73 1.37 2.53 -17.54
CA TYR A 73 0.85 3.72 -16.88
C TYR A 73 1.88 4.86 -16.94
N THR A 74 1.39 6.09 -17.10
CA THR A 74 2.20 7.32 -17.14
C THR A 74 1.72 8.38 -16.16
N VAL A 75 0.67 8.08 -15.40
CA VAL A 75 0.09 8.93 -14.35
C VAL A 75 -0.01 8.15 -13.07
N ALA A 76 -0.02 8.83 -11.94
CA ALA A 76 -0.15 8.23 -10.62
C ALA A 76 -0.73 9.24 -9.62
N ASP A 77 -1.07 8.73 -8.43
CA ASP A 77 -1.41 9.55 -7.28
C ASP A 77 -0.86 8.87 -6.02
N THR A 78 0.22 9.43 -5.46
CA THR A 78 0.90 8.88 -4.30
C THR A 78 0.44 9.56 -3.02
N HIS A 79 0.12 8.78 -1.98
CA HIS A 79 -0.38 9.30 -0.71
C HIS A 79 0.49 8.91 0.49
N HIS A 80 0.71 7.62 0.71
CA HIS A 80 1.36 7.12 1.91
C HIS A 80 2.71 6.50 1.59
N ILE A 81 3.71 6.82 2.43
CA ILE A 81 5.04 6.25 2.36
C ILE A 81 5.45 5.74 3.75
N HIS A 82 5.94 4.51 3.82
CA HIS A 82 6.39 3.89 5.07
C HIS A 82 7.66 3.09 4.85
N ALA A 83 8.57 3.16 5.83
CA ALA A 83 9.84 2.45 5.80
C ALA A 83 9.77 1.12 6.58
N SER A 84 10.68 0.20 6.25
CA SER A 84 10.83 -1.10 6.91
C SER A 84 11.37 -0.98 8.33
N TYR A 85 11.11 -2.03 9.11
CA TYR A 85 11.51 -2.14 10.51
C TYR A 85 12.43 -3.34 10.74
N LYS A 86 13.30 -3.20 11.73
CA LYS A 86 13.99 -4.28 12.42
C LYS A 86 14.06 -3.95 13.90
N ASP A 87 13.79 -4.92 14.76
CA ASP A 87 13.73 -4.72 16.21
C ASP A 87 12.76 -3.60 16.66
N GLY A 88 11.73 -3.32 15.84
CA GLY A 88 10.72 -2.30 16.10
C GLY A 88 11.11 -0.86 15.75
N ILE A 89 12.30 -0.65 15.19
CA ILE A 89 12.78 0.66 14.70
C ILE A 89 13.00 0.63 13.18
N TYR A 90 13.05 1.79 12.54
CA TYR A 90 13.37 1.89 11.12
C TYR A 90 14.78 1.37 10.85
N ASP A 91 14.92 0.45 9.89
CA ASP A 91 16.17 -0.22 9.57
C ASP A 91 16.93 0.36 8.37
N GLY A 92 16.31 1.32 7.66
CA GLY A 92 16.92 1.95 6.49
C GLY A 92 17.04 1.04 5.26
N LYS A 93 16.39 -0.12 5.25
CA LYS A 93 16.50 -1.08 4.14
C LYS A 93 15.55 -0.74 2.99
N TYR A 94 14.26 -0.66 3.28
CA TYR A 94 13.19 -0.42 2.30
C TYR A 94 12.25 0.69 2.74
N ALA A 95 11.57 1.26 1.75
CA ALA A 95 10.34 2.00 1.93
C ALA A 95 9.35 1.63 0.82
N TRP A 96 8.06 1.83 1.06
CA TRP A 96 6.98 1.58 0.09
C TRP A 96 6.12 2.82 -0.04
N ILE A 97 5.56 3.00 -1.23
CA ILE A 97 4.60 4.06 -1.54
C ILE A 97 3.48 3.50 -2.40
N ASN A 98 2.26 4.00 -2.19
CA ASN A 98 1.09 3.60 -2.96
C ASN A 98 0.88 4.49 -4.19
N ASP A 99 0.22 3.93 -5.21
CA ASP A 99 -0.42 4.64 -6.31
C ASP A 99 -1.93 4.39 -6.24
N LYS A 100 -2.67 5.40 -5.82
CA LYS A 100 -4.11 5.33 -5.58
C LYS A 100 -4.90 5.09 -6.87
N ILE A 101 -4.47 5.71 -7.97
CA ILE A 101 -5.20 5.66 -9.25
C ILE A 101 -5.12 4.26 -9.88
N ASN A 102 -3.92 3.67 -9.94
CA ASN A 102 -3.69 2.44 -10.70
C ASN A 102 -3.50 1.21 -9.81
N ALA A 103 -3.75 1.33 -8.50
CA ALA A 103 -3.63 0.22 -7.54
C ALA A 103 -2.25 -0.45 -7.57
N ARG A 104 -1.17 0.34 -7.53
CA ARG A 104 0.21 -0.15 -7.55
C ARG A 104 0.92 0.17 -6.24
N LEU A 105 1.77 -0.75 -5.79
CA LEU A 105 2.70 -0.56 -4.69
C LEU A 105 4.12 -0.51 -5.25
N ALA A 106 4.86 0.55 -4.98
CA ALA A 106 6.29 0.64 -5.29
C ALA A 106 7.13 0.41 -4.04
N ARG A 107 8.30 -0.21 -4.23
CA ARG A 107 9.33 -0.36 -3.20
C ARG A 107 10.56 0.44 -3.59
N PHE A 108 11.13 1.12 -2.60
CA PHE A 108 12.44 1.77 -2.71
C PHE A 108 13.49 1.00 -1.91
N ARG A 109 14.65 0.84 -2.50
CA ARG A 109 15.86 0.47 -1.78
C ARG A 109 16.51 1.75 -1.25
N LEU A 110 16.57 1.87 0.08
CA LEU A 110 17.10 3.08 0.73
C LEU A 110 18.64 3.14 0.73
N ASP A 111 19.32 2.02 0.51
CA ASP A 111 20.77 1.97 0.34
C ASP A 111 21.24 2.60 -0.98
N TYR A 112 20.43 2.56 -2.03
CA TYR A 112 20.68 3.18 -3.33
C TYR A 112 19.76 4.35 -3.65
N MET A 113 18.74 4.60 -2.82
CA MET A 113 17.69 5.59 -3.04
C MET A 113 17.02 5.46 -4.43
N VAL A 114 16.63 4.24 -4.78
CA VAL A 114 15.99 3.94 -6.07
C VAL A 114 14.73 3.11 -5.89
N CYS A 115 13.75 3.31 -6.77
CA CYS A 115 12.62 2.40 -6.92
C CYS A 115 13.09 1.15 -7.66
N ASP A 116 13.00 -0.02 -7.04
CA ASP A 116 13.49 -1.27 -7.60
C ASP A 116 12.38 -2.23 -8.02
N LYS A 117 11.16 -2.03 -7.51
CA LYS A 117 10.04 -2.91 -7.81
C LYS A 117 8.70 -2.19 -7.72
N ILE A 118 7.80 -2.50 -8.65
CA ILE A 118 6.40 -2.04 -8.65
C ILE A 118 5.50 -3.25 -8.87
N THR A 119 4.52 -3.42 -7.98
CA THR A 119 3.52 -4.49 -8.08
C THR A 119 2.14 -3.90 -8.23
N LYS A 120 1.38 -4.37 -9.22
CA LYS A 120 -0.05 -4.06 -9.34
C LYS A 120 -0.86 -5.01 -8.46
N ILE A 121 -1.75 -4.46 -7.66
CA ILE A 121 -2.62 -5.24 -6.77
C ILE A 121 -3.93 -5.55 -7.52
N PRO A 122 -4.30 -6.83 -7.67
CA PRO A 122 -5.47 -7.21 -8.45
C PRO A 122 -6.77 -6.88 -7.72
N ASN A 123 -7.82 -6.59 -8.51
CA ASN A 123 -9.20 -6.42 -8.07
C ASN A 123 -9.47 -5.28 -7.08
N ILE A 124 -8.55 -4.32 -6.93
CA ILE A 124 -8.77 -3.13 -6.09
C ILE A 124 -8.80 -1.85 -6.89
N GLN A 125 -9.33 -0.80 -6.30
CA GLN A 125 -9.29 0.58 -6.77
C GLN A 125 -9.25 1.53 -5.56
N GLY A 126 -8.72 2.75 -5.76
CA GLY A 126 -8.55 3.66 -4.63
C GLY A 126 -7.62 3.09 -3.56
N PHE A 127 -6.49 2.54 -3.98
CA PHE A 127 -5.46 2.01 -3.08
C PHE A 127 -4.86 3.15 -2.26
N HIS A 128 -5.22 3.25 -0.99
CA HIS A 128 -4.88 4.40 -0.16
C HIS A 128 -3.86 4.07 0.91
N GLY A 129 -4.29 3.53 2.05
CA GLY A 129 -3.41 3.27 3.18
C GLY A 129 -2.46 2.10 2.97
N ILE A 130 -1.21 2.25 3.43
CA ILE A 130 -0.23 1.16 3.52
C ILE A 130 0.45 1.18 4.88
N PHE A 131 0.85 0.02 5.37
CA PHE A 131 1.75 -0.07 6.52
C PHE A 131 2.50 -1.41 6.55
N PRO A 132 3.82 -1.43 6.78
CA PRO A 132 4.58 -2.66 6.95
C PRO A 132 4.38 -3.26 8.36
N ASP A 133 4.51 -4.58 8.48
CA ASP A 133 4.65 -5.21 9.79
C ASP A 133 6.01 -4.88 10.43
N LYS A 134 6.10 -5.04 11.74
CA LYS A 134 7.33 -4.79 12.50
C LYS A 134 8.05 -6.09 12.87
N ARG A 135 7.34 -7.20 12.77
CA ARG A 135 7.83 -8.58 13.00
C ARG A 135 6.79 -9.60 12.54
N ASP A 136 7.20 -10.85 12.43
CA ASP A 136 6.30 -11.93 12.09
C ASP A 136 5.29 -12.20 13.23
N PRO A 137 4.00 -12.46 12.90
CA PRO A 137 2.96 -12.71 13.90
C PRO A 137 3.10 -14.04 14.65
N VAL A 138 3.84 -14.98 14.09
CA VAL A 138 3.95 -16.38 14.59
C VAL A 138 5.36 -16.69 15.08
N ASP A 139 6.39 -16.34 14.31
CA ASP A 139 7.78 -16.60 14.65
C ASP A 139 8.46 -15.37 15.26
N PRO A 140 8.66 -15.32 16.57
CA PRO A 140 9.27 -14.16 17.23
C PRO A 140 10.75 -13.94 16.88
N ALA A 141 11.41 -14.92 16.27
CA ALA A 141 12.80 -14.78 15.79
C ALA A 141 12.87 -13.89 14.53
N ILE A 142 11.76 -13.75 13.80
CA ILE A 142 11.64 -12.86 12.66
C ILE A 142 11.17 -11.49 13.18
N ASN A 143 12.13 -10.67 13.57
CA ASN A 143 11.91 -9.37 14.22
C ASN A 143 12.07 -8.18 13.24
N TYR A 144 11.79 -8.40 11.97
CA TYR A 144 11.88 -7.43 10.89
C TYR A 144 10.65 -7.50 9.98
N THR A 145 10.48 -6.48 9.14
CA THR A 145 9.39 -6.39 8.16
C THR A 145 9.42 -7.54 7.16
N THR A 146 8.31 -8.26 7.07
CA THR A 146 8.11 -9.37 6.11
C THR A 146 6.86 -9.16 5.25
N ARG A 147 5.95 -8.29 5.66
CA ARG A 147 4.68 -8.01 4.98
C ARG A 147 4.45 -6.51 4.88
N VAL A 148 3.78 -6.11 3.82
CA VAL A 148 3.19 -4.77 3.67
C VAL A 148 1.69 -4.93 3.48
N PHE A 149 0.91 -4.28 4.33
CA PHE A 149 -0.54 -4.30 4.25
C PHE A 149 -1.04 -3.09 3.50
N CYS A 150 -2.10 -3.27 2.71
CA CYS A 150 -2.63 -2.30 1.78
C CYS A 150 -4.15 -2.20 1.93
N GLY A 151 -4.66 -1.00 2.14
CA GLY A 151 -6.07 -0.69 2.25
C GLY A 151 -6.67 -0.23 0.93
N GLN A 152 -7.90 -0.65 0.65
CA GLN A 152 -8.70 -0.19 -0.48
C GLN A 152 -9.80 0.74 0.01
N GLU A 153 -9.83 1.96 -0.52
CA GLU A 153 -10.79 2.99 -0.13
C GLU A 153 -12.11 2.88 -0.91
N PHE A 154 -12.07 2.60 -2.21
CA PHE A 154 -13.26 2.59 -3.06
C PHE A 154 -13.76 1.17 -3.33
N HIS A 155 -15.06 0.97 -3.09
CA HIS A 155 -15.74 -0.24 -3.54
C HIS A 155 -15.68 -0.38 -5.06
N VAL A 156 -15.43 -1.59 -5.52
CA VAL A 156 -15.50 -1.94 -6.95
C VAL A 156 -16.22 -3.26 -7.14
N PRO A 157 -16.90 -3.46 -8.29
CA PRO A 157 -17.46 -4.76 -8.60
C PRO A 157 -16.34 -5.79 -8.77
N MET A 158 -16.53 -6.96 -8.22
CA MET A 158 -15.54 -8.04 -8.26
C MET A 158 -15.98 -9.18 -9.14
N PRO A 159 -15.15 -9.56 -10.13
CA PRO A 159 -13.81 -9.05 -10.45
C PRO A 159 -13.82 -7.65 -11.07
N ASN A 160 -12.83 -6.82 -10.71
CA ASN A 160 -12.73 -5.44 -11.21
C ASN A 160 -12.24 -5.41 -12.67
N LYS A 161 -13.18 -5.56 -13.61
CA LYS A 161 -12.94 -5.59 -15.07
C LYS A 161 -13.86 -4.66 -15.86
N GLY A 162 -14.44 -3.64 -15.19
CA GLY A 162 -15.38 -2.70 -15.82
C GLY A 162 -16.70 -3.33 -16.22
N LYS A 163 -17.09 -4.43 -15.55
CA LYS A 163 -18.41 -5.08 -15.70
C LYS A 163 -19.19 -5.00 -14.40
N ASP A 164 -20.48 -5.31 -14.46
CA ASP A 164 -21.38 -5.38 -13.31
C ASP A 164 -21.45 -4.05 -12.52
N LEU A 165 -21.28 -2.92 -13.23
CA LEU A 165 -21.23 -1.58 -12.62
C LEU A 165 -22.54 -1.16 -11.95
N GLU A 166 -23.67 -1.74 -12.36
CA GLU A 166 -25.00 -1.44 -11.81
C GLU A 166 -25.47 -2.48 -10.76
N ASP A 167 -24.62 -3.47 -10.43
CA ASP A 167 -24.97 -4.51 -9.45
C ASP A 167 -24.28 -4.23 -8.10
N PRO A 168 -25.01 -3.67 -7.12
CA PRO A 168 -24.41 -3.33 -5.81
C PRO A 168 -23.93 -4.56 -5.04
N THR A 169 -24.47 -5.76 -5.34
CA THR A 169 -24.07 -7.00 -4.65
C THR A 169 -22.67 -7.47 -5.02
N LYS A 170 -22.09 -6.90 -6.09
CA LYS A 170 -20.72 -7.20 -6.55
C LYS A 170 -19.67 -6.28 -5.95
N TYR A 171 -20.07 -5.17 -5.35
CA TYR A 171 -19.17 -4.16 -4.82
C TYR A 171 -18.59 -4.54 -3.48
N HIS A 172 -17.25 -4.62 -3.41
CA HIS A 172 -16.51 -4.96 -2.20
C HIS A 172 -15.20 -4.20 -2.14
N CYS A 173 -14.60 -4.19 -0.96
CA CYS A 173 -13.21 -3.80 -0.76
C CYS A 173 -12.38 -5.01 -0.32
N LEU A 174 -11.07 -4.91 -0.61
CA LEU A 174 -10.08 -5.90 -0.21
C LEU A 174 -9.00 -5.27 0.64
N PHE A 175 -8.69 -5.90 1.76
CA PHE A 175 -7.47 -5.67 2.50
C PHE A 175 -6.41 -6.64 1.97
N THR A 176 -5.26 -6.12 1.54
CA THR A 176 -4.25 -6.90 0.81
C THR A 176 -2.96 -7.01 1.61
N CYS A 177 -2.34 -8.19 1.60
CA CYS A 177 -1.00 -8.44 2.12
C CYS A 177 -0.03 -8.70 0.96
N VAL A 178 1.06 -7.95 0.94
CA VAL A 178 2.15 -8.07 -0.03
C VAL A 178 3.41 -8.55 0.69
N ASP A 179 4.16 -9.44 0.09
CA ASP A 179 5.47 -9.87 0.58
C ASP A 179 6.47 -8.71 0.47
N ALA A 180 7.14 -8.37 1.55
CA ALA A 180 8.05 -7.23 1.58
C ALA A 180 9.33 -7.44 0.74
N GLU A 181 9.79 -8.69 0.58
CA GLU A 181 11.01 -9.01 -0.17
C GLU A 181 10.72 -9.29 -1.65
N THR A 182 9.75 -10.17 -1.94
CA THR A 182 9.43 -10.54 -3.32
C THR A 182 8.51 -9.54 -4.00
N MET A 183 7.74 -8.77 -3.25
CA MET A 183 6.68 -7.88 -3.70
C MET A 183 5.48 -8.62 -4.35
N ASP A 184 5.38 -9.93 -4.14
CA ASP A 184 4.21 -10.70 -4.58
C ASP A 184 3.04 -10.48 -3.64
N VAL A 185 1.83 -10.42 -4.18
CA VAL A 185 0.61 -10.38 -3.36
C VAL A 185 0.41 -11.76 -2.72
N ARG A 186 0.54 -11.83 -1.39
CA ARG A 186 0.42 -13.09 -0.64
C ARG A 186 -1.03 -13.54 -0.52
N TRP A 187 -1.91 -12.62 -0.18
CA TRP A 187 -3.34 -12.89 0.02
C TRP A 187 -4.14 -11.59 0.10
N GLN A 188 -5.46 -11.74 -0.02
CA GLN A 188 -6.42 -10.66 0.17
C GLN A 188 -7.54 -11.12 1.14
N ALA A 189 -8.12 -10.17 1.86
CA ALA A 189 -9.30 -10.39 2.70
C ALA A 189 -10.44 -9.51 2.18
N ARG A 190 -11.57 -10.12 1.80
CA ARG A 190 -12.79 -9.40 1.42
C ARG A 190 -13.47 -8.89 2.68
N ILE A 191 -13.85 -7.64 2.69
CA ILE A 191 -14.42 -6.95 3.85
C ILE A 191 -15.73 -6.24 3.50
N ASP A 192 -16.53 -5.98 4.53
CA ASP A 192 -17.64 -5.02 4.47
C ASP A 192 -17.07 -3.62 4.75
N GLY A 193 -17.49 -2.64 3.94
CA GLY A 193 -16.98 -1.28 4.03
C GLY A 193 -15.59 -1.11 3.42
N ASN A 194 -14.97 0.02 3.64
CA ASN A 194 -13.68 0.37 3.08
C ASN A 194 -12.51 0.22 4.07
N CYS A 195 -11.29 0.34 3.56
CA CYS A 195 -10.07 0.52 4.35
C CYS A 195 -9.38 1.81 3.89
N ASP A 196 -9.34 2.80 4.76
CA ASP A 196 -8.65 4.06 4.48
C ASP A 196 -7.16 3.99 4.88
N LEU A 197 -6.85 4.22 6.14
CA LEU A 197 -5.49 4.09 6.66
C LEU A 197 -5.21 2.67 7.15
N VAL A 198 -3.95 2.31 7.22
CA VAL A 198 -3.50 1.02 7.76
C VAL A 198 -2.48 1.26 8.87
N ALA A 199 -2.58 0.50 9.95
CA ALA A 199 -1.59 0.42 11.01
C ALA A 199 -1.34 -1.04 11.40
N THR A 200 -0.20 -1.33 12.03
CA THR A 200 0.15 -2.67 12.51
C THR A 200 0.51 -2.63 13.99
N SER A 201 0.13 -3.68 14.73
CA SER A 201 0.59 -3.88 16.10
C SER A 201 2.10 -4.11 16.14
N PHE A 202 2.71 -3.80 17.29
CA PHE A 202 4.15 -3.96 17.47
C PHE A 202 4.59 -5.43 17.37
N ASP A 203 3.75 -6.35 17.81
CA ASP A 203 4.00 -7.78 17.79
C ASP A 203 3.65 -8.47 16.46
N GLY A 204 3.21 -7.70 15.46
CA GLY A 204 2.86 -8.21 14.12
C GLY A 204 1.56 -8.98 14.03
N LYS A 205 0.85 -9.21 15.16
CA LYS A 205 -0.34 -10.08 15.20
C LYS A 205 -1.56 -9.46 14.55
N LEU A 206 -1.67 -8.14 14.66
CA LEU A 206 -2.83 -7.40 14.16
C LEU A 206 -2.41 -6.33 13.15
N ALA A 207 -3.20 -6.19 12.10
CA ALA A 207 -3.31 -4.96 11.36
C ALA A 207 -4.67 -4.32 11.66
N ALA A 208 -4.76 -3.01 11.52
CA ALA A 208 -5.99 -2.27 11.72
C ALA A 208 -6.21 -1.26 10.60
N SER A 209 -7.47 -0.96 10.32
CA SER A 209 -7.87 0.12 9.41
C SER A 209 -9.10 0.84 9.95
N ASN A 210 -9.20 2.12 9.65
CA ASN A 210 -10.42 2.88 9.86
C ASN A 210 -11.31 2.79 8.62
N GLN A 211 -12.61 2.94 8.83
CA GLN A 211 -13.64 3.06 7.81
C GLN A 211 -14.37 4.39 7.97
N TYR A 212 -14.79 4.97 6.84
CA TYR A 212 -15.68 6.13 6.76
C TYR A 212 -16.74 5.93 5.66
N ASN A 213 -17.39 4.95 5.63
CA ASN A 213 -18.24 4.18 4.72
C ASN A 213 -19.31 4.90 3.90
N THR A 214 -19.02 6.05 3.38
CA THR A 214 -19.81 6.62 2.29
C THR A 214 -19.74 5.76 1.02
N GLU A 215 -18.73 4.92 0.90
CA GLU A 215 -18.47 4.04 -0.23
C GLU A 215 -19.32 2.75 -0.24
N ASN A 216 -20.15 2.52 0.76
CA ASN A 216 -21.08 1.37 0.76
C ASN A 216 -22.23 1.52 -0.24
N GLY A 217 -22.43 2.72 -0.81
CA GLY A 217 -23.39 2.98 -1.87
C GLY A 217 -22.76 2.98 -3.25
N VAL A 218 -23.51 2.62 -4.26
CA VAL A 218 -23.13 2.70 -5.67
C VAL A 218 -23.46 4.08 -6.23
N HIS A 219 -24.55 4.67 -5.79
CA HIS A 219 -25.02 5.99 -6.20
C HIS A 219 -24.85 7.01 -5.07
N PHE A 220 -24.67 8.29 -5.43
CA PHE A 220 -24.41 9.35 -4.46
C PHE A 220 -25.45 9.43 -3.31
N ALA A 221 -26.72 9.23 -3.62
CA ALA A 221 -27.79 9.24 -2.61
C ALA A 221 -27.66 8.07 -1.61
N GLU A 222 -27.19 6.91 -2.06
CA GLU A 222 -26.97 5.74 -1.23
C GLU A 222 -25.73 5.92 -0.35
N MET A 223 -24.68 6.55 -0.88
CA MET A 223 -23.46 6.86 -0.13
C MET A 223 -23.79 7.70 1.12
N MET A 224 -24.64 8.72 0.97
CA MET A 224 -25.07 9.58 2.08
C MET A 224 -25.89 8.86 3.14
N SER A 225 -26.59 7.79 2.78
CA SER A 225 -27.42 7.00 3.71
C SER A 225 -26.68 5.79 4.32
N ALA A 226 -25.57 5.39 3.73
CA ALA A 226 -24.81 4.20 4.13
C ALA A 226 -23.62 4.53 5.04
N GLU A 227 -23.42 5.80 5.38
CA GLU A 227 -22.28 6.24 6.20
C GLU A 227 -22.27 5.60 7.59
N ARG A 228 -21.20 4.93 7.92
CA ARG A 228 -20.89 4.38 9.25
C ARG A 228 -19.39 4.36 9.45
N ASP A 229 -18.96 4.88 10.58
CA ASP A 229 -17.57 4.80 10.99
C ASP A 229 -17.30 3.51 11.75
N ALA A 230 -16.20 2.87 11.46
CA ALA A 230 -15.77 1.65 12.14
C ALA A 230 -14.24 1.53 12.18
N CYS A 231 -13.75 0.69 13.07
CA CYS A 231 -12.38 0.20 13.06
C CYS A 231 -12.39 -1.30 12.75
N LEU A 232 -11.60 -1.70 11.78
CA LEU A 232 -11.36 -3.10 11.45
C LEU A 232 -10.05 -3.56 12.08
N PHE A 233 -10.06 -4.77 12.62
CA PHE A 233 -8.87 -5.44 13.13
C PHE A 233 -8.71 -6.78 12.41
N PHE A 234 -7.54 -6.97 11.79
CA PHE A 234 -7.19 -8.17 11.05
C PHE A 234 -6.24 -9.03 11.87
N ASN A 235 -6.65 -10.23 12.25
CA ASN A 235 -5.79 -11.21 12.88
C ASN A 235 -4.99 -11.94 11.79
N ILE A 236 -3.72 -11.57 11.62
CA ILE A 236 -2.90 -12.01 10.48
C ILE A 236 -2.67 -13.52 10.49
N ALA A 237 -2.30 -14.07 11.63
CA ALA A 237 -2.08 -15.52 11.75
C ALA A 237 -3.35 -16.33 11.45
N ARG A 238 -4.52 -15.81 11.85
CA ARG A 238 -5.81 -16.48 11.58
C ARG A 238 -6.19 -16.45 10.10
N ILE A 239 -5.94 -15.34 9.41
CA ILE A 239 -6.14 -15.26 7.95
C ILE A 239 -5.23 -16.25 7.24
N GLU A 240 -3.94 -16.26 7.56
CA GLU A 240 -2.96 -17.16 6.95
C GLU A 240 -3.27 -18.64 7.27
N GLN A 241 -3.81 -18.93 8.46
CA GLN A 241 -4.27 -20.28 8.80
C GLN A 241 -5.50 -20.68 7.98
N ALA A 242 -6.45 -19.79 7.78
CA ALA A 242 -7.63 -20.06 6.95
C ALA A 242 -7.25 -20.40 5.49
N ILE A 243 -6.21 -19.75 4.96
CA ILE A 243 -5.67 -20.06 3.64
C ILE A 243 -5.06 -21.48 3.62
N LYS A 244 -4.26 -21.84 4.62
CA LYS A 244 -3.65 -23.18 4.76
C LYS A 244 -4.73 -24.28 4.90
N ASP A 245 -5.84 -23.97 5.55
CA ASP A 245 -6.99 -24.86 5.71
C ASP A 245 -7.87 -24.97 4.45
N GLY A 246 -7.49 -24.33 3.34
CA GLY A 246 -8.25 -24.37 2.08
C GLY A 246 -9.54 -23.57 2.09
N LYS A 247 -9.72 -22.61 3.00
CA LYS A 247 -10.92 -21.76 3.11
C LYS A 247 -10.89 -20.52 2.22
N ALA A 248 -9.77 -20.28 1.52
CA ALA A 248 -9.66 -19.19 0.57
C ALA A 248 -10.24 -19.57 -0.80
N THR A 249 -10.72 -18.55 -1.50
CA THR A 249 -11.15 -18.62 -2.91
C THR A 249 -10.25 -17.74 -3.76
N THR A 250 -10.60 -17.53 -5.03
CA THR A 250 -9.96 -16.56 -5.93
C THR A 250 -11.00 -15.67 -6.59
N ILE A 251 -10.60 -14.50 -7.07
CA ILE A 251 -11.48 -13.55 -7.76
C ILE A 251 -11.05 -13.43 -9.22
N GLY A 252 -11.94 -13.75 -10.15
CA GLY A 252 -11.68 -13.68 -11.59
C GLY A 252 -10.48 -14.54 -12.00
N ASP A 253 -9.56 -13.97 -12.78
CA ASP A 253 -8.37 -14.68 -13.26
C ASP A 253 -7.18 -14.57 -12.28
N SER A 254 -7.35 -13.85 -11.17
CA SER A 254 -6.33 -13.72 -10.15
C SER A 254 -6.08 -15.09 -9.48
N LYS A 255 -4.81 -15.39 -9.21
CA LYS A 255 -4.41 -16.58 -8.44
C LYS A 255 -4.20 -16.28 -6.96
N VAL A 256 -4.37 -15.01 -6.56
CA VAL A 256 -4.22 -14.60 -5.18
C VAL A 256 -5.33 -15.21 -4.33
N PRO A 257 -5.00 -15.89 -3.22
CA PRO A 257 -6.01 -16.42 -2.31
C PRO A 257 -6.74 -15.28 -1.60
N VAL A 258 -8.07 -15.40 -1.51
CA VAL A 258 -8.97 -14.43 -0.88
C VAL A 258 -9.77 -15.11 0.22
N VAL A 259 -9.63 -14.61 1.45
CA VAL A 259 -10.46 -15.01 2.58
C VAL A 259 -11.65 -14.07 2.67
N ASP A 260 -12.86 -14.61 2.70
CA ASP A 260 -14.07 -13.82 2.84
C ASP A 260 -14.35 -13.53 4.32
N CYS A 261 -14.01 -12.30 4.74
CA CYS A 261 -14.22 -11.82 6.11
C CYS A 261 -15.62 -11.15 6.30
N THR A 262 -16.48 -11.16 5.30
CA THR A 262 -17.87 -10.68 5.42
C THR A 262 -18.78 -11.71 6.06
N VAL A 263 -18.40 -13.01 6.04
CA VAL A 263 -19.18 -14.10 6.64
C VAL A 263 -18.84 -14.26 8.13
N GLU A 264 -19.86 -14.54 8.95
CA GLU A 264 -19.71 -14.65 10.41
C GLU A 264 -18.68 -15.68 10.86
N ALA A 265 -18.55 -16.82 10.13
CA ALA A 265 -17.58 -17.86 10.44
C ALA A 265 -16.11 -17.38 10.41
N ASN A 266 -15.82 -16.30 9.70
CA ASN A 266 -14.49 -15.71 9.57
C ASN A 266 -14.31 -14.44 10.41
N LYS A 267 -15.37 -13.96 11.06
CA LYS A 267 -15.30 -12.87 12.02
C LYS A 267 -14.88 -13.39 13.39
N ASP A 268 -14.19 -12.58 14.15
CA ASP A 268 -13.92 -12.88 15.55
C ASP A 268 -15.15 -12.46 16.37
N PRO A 269 -15.72 -13.33 17.19
CA PRO A 269 -16.92 -13.01 17.99
C PRO A 269 -16.66 -11.98 19.10
N LYS A 270 -15.41 -11.50 19.27
CA LYS A 270 -15.09 -10.47 20.28
C LYS A 270 -14.03 -9.50 19.78
#